data_3a8ad638014cb41fc2ddd21d469ca5e4
#
_entry.id   3a8ad638014cb41fc2ddd21d469ca5e4
#
_cell.length_a   1.000
_cell.length_b   1.000
_cell.length_c   1.000
_cell.angle_alpha   90.00
_cell.angle_beta   90.00
_cell.angle_gamma   90.00
#
_symmetry.space_group_name_H-M   'P 1'
#
loop_
_entity.id
_entity.type
_entity.pdbx_description
1 polymer ?
#
loop_
_entity_poly.entity_id
_entity_poly.type
_entity_poly.pdbx_seq_one_letter_code
_entity_poly.pdbx_strand_id
1 'polypeptide(L)'
;RLKKPAVGKDMKMNRMIGALALGAAVAFAGAAGAAEIEVLMLNKGAKGAMVFEPDYIVAAPGDTIRFVPTDKGHNVETIKGMVPEGAEAFKSKFNEEFTVRLDAEGVYGVKCTPHYAMGMVALIKVGEPGNVEAAQAVKQSGKARTVFAELFGQAVAAK
;
A
#
# COMPACT_ATOMS: atom_id res chain seq x y z
N ARG A 1 -90.83 0.45 39.47
CA ARG A 1 -90.88 1.70 38.69
C ARG A 1 -89.45 2.05 38.25
N LEU A 2 -89.14 1.80 37.00
CA LEU A 2 -88.81 2.77 35.96
C LEU A 2 -87.58 3.63 36.35
N LYS A 3 -86.44 3.56 35.62
CA LYS A 3 -86.22 4.02 34.25
C LYS A 3 -84.75 3.69 33.84
N LYS A 4 -84.56 3.09 32.71
CA LYS A 4 -83.43 3.40 31.83
C LYS A 4 -83.57 4.88 31.35
N PRO A 5 -82.57 5.54 30.85
CA PRO A 5 -81.63 5.15 29.81
C PRO A 5 -80.18 5.70 30.07
N ALA A 6 -79.28 5.66 29.27
CA ALA A 6 -78.98 5.59 27.87
C ALA A 6 -77.48 5.84 27.62
N VAL A 7 -77.06 5.38 26.47
CA VAL A 7 -76.10 6.04 25.56
C VAL A 7 -74.63 6.00 25.95
N GLY A 8 -73.84 5.16 25.41
CA GLY A 8 -73.24 5.25 24.09
C GLY A 8 -72.13 6.33 24.04
N LYS A 9 -70.93 5.91 24.12
CA LYS A 9 -69.82 6.74 23.61
C LYS A 9 -68.82 5.87 22.82
N ASP A 10 -68.96 6.03 21.55
CA ASP A 10 -68.07 5.45 20.54
C ASP A 10 -66.61 5.83 20.85
N MET A 11 -65.82 4.82 21.15
CA MET A 11 -64.40 5.00 21.27
C MET A 11 -63.77 4.79 19.90
N LYS A 12 -63.58 5.88 19.18
CA LYS A 12 -62.82 5.91 17.93
C LYS A 12 -61.41 5.47 18.20
N MET A 13 -61.09 4.28 17.77
CA MET A 13 -59.78 3.72 17.78
C MET A 13 -58.95 4.39 16.70
N ASN A 14 -58.13 5.35 17.13
CA ASN A 14 -57.20 6.07 16.26
C ASN A 14 -56.05 5.12 15.91
N ARG A 15 -56.12 4.53 14.72
CA ARG A 15 -55.01 3.78 14.14
C ARG A 15 -53.93 4.78 13.75
N MET A 16 -52.97 4.99 14.63
CA MET A 16 -51.69 5.61 14.27
C MET A 16 -50.88 4.64 13.41
N ILE A 17 -50.89 4.90 12.12
CA ILE A 17 -50.00 4.26 11.14
C ILE A 17 -48.62 4.88 11.38
N GLY A 18 -47.77 4.15 12.10
CA GLY A 18 -46.36 4.50 12.20
C GLY A 18 -45.66 4.22 10.88
N ALA A 19 -45.32 5.24 10.13
CA ALA A 19 -44.48 5.14 8.96
C ALA A 19 -43.04 4.82 9.41
N LEU A 20 -42.64 3.58 9.22
CA LEU A 20 -41.24 3.16 9.44
C LEU A 20 -40.40 3.71 8.26
N ALA A 21 -39.76 4.84 8.45
CA ALA A 21 -38.81 5.39 7.50
C ALA A 21 -37.52 4.54 7.54
N LEU A 22 -37.41 3.62 6.59
CA LEU A 22 -36.19 2.84 6.37
C LEU A 22 -35.13 3.77 5.74
N GLY A 23 -34.29 4.39 6.56
CA GLY A 23 -33.20 5.22 6.09
C GLY A 23 -32.13 4.32 5.45
N ALA A 24 -32.07 4.33 4.12
CA ALA A 24 -30.97 3.72 3.38
C ALA A 24 -29.69 4.55 3.64
N ALA A 25 -28.83 4.07 4.53
CA ALA A 25 -27.48 4.59 4.68
C ALA A 25 -26.69 4.20 3.43
N VAL A 26 -26.57 5.11 2.47
CA VAL A 26 -25.66 4.97 1.33
C VAL A 26 -24.26 5.19 1.89
N ALA A 27 -23.54 4.09 2.14
CA ALA A 27 -22.11 4.12 2.42
C ALA A 27 -21.41 4.60 1.14
N PHE A 28 -20.98 5.86 1.10
CA PHE A 28 -20.01 6.32 0.13
C PHE A 28 -18.69 5.62 0.43
N ALA A 29 -18.44 4.48 -0.22
CA ALA A 29 -17.08 3.98 -0.36
C ALA A 29 -16.36 4.99 -1.24
N GLY A 30 -15.63 5.92 -0.63
CA GLY A 30 -14.73 6.81 -1.33
C GLY A 30 -13.76 5.94 -2.11
N ALA A 31 -13.71 6.07 -3.44
CA ALA A 31 -12.64 5.49 -4.23
C ALA A 31 -11.34 6.11 -3.70
N ALA A 32 -10.54 5.32 -3.01
CA ALA A 32 -9.17 5.71 -2.69
C ALA A 32 -8.46 5.89 -4.04
N GLY A 33 -8.18 7.12 -4.42
CA GLY A 33 -7.41 7.41 -5.62
C GLY A 33 -6.01 6.80 -5.45
N ALA A 34 -5.39 6.38 -6.56
CA ALA A 34 -4.02 5.91 -6.56
C ALA A 34 -3.10 6.97 -5.91
N ALA A 35 -2.32 6.55 -4.92
CA ALA A 35 -1.37 7.41 -4.24
C ALA A 35 -0.05 7.51 -5.04
N GLU A 36 0.66 8.62 -4.88
CA GLU A 36 2.05 8.73 -5.30
C GLU A 36 2.95 8.72 -4.06
N ILE A 37 3.91 7.82 -4.04
CA ILE A 37 4.88 7.66 -2.95
C ILE A 37 6.25 8.05 -3.47
N GLU A 38 6.85 9.07 -2.85
CA GLU A 38 8.18 9.53 -3.19
C GLU A 38 9.26 8.71 -2.47
N VAL A 39 10.31 8.36 -3.20
CA VAL A 39 11.51 7.67 -2.70
C VAL A 39 12.74 8.45 -3.14
N LEU A 40 13.48 9.00 -2.21
CA LEU A 40 14.69 9.77 -2.47
C LEU A 40 15.89 8.83 -2.68
N MET A 41 16.76 9.17 -3.63
CA MET A 41 18.04 8.52 -3.86
C MET A 41 19.16 9.41 -3.32
N LEU A 42 19.80 8.99 -2.21
CA LEU A 42 20.67 9.81 -1.40
C LEU A 42 22.09 9.22 -1.25
N ASN A 43 23.10 10.10 -1.31
CA ASN A 43 24.45 9.74 -0.87
C ASN A 43 24.50 9.53 0.63
N LYS A 44 23.69 10.26 1.42
CA LYS A 44 23.59 10.14 2.87
C LYS A 44 22.16 10.43 3.32
N GLY A 45 21.54 9.46 3.94
CA GLY A 45 20.22 9.55 4.55
C GLY A 45 20.23 9.14 6.02
N ALA A 46 19.06 8.96 6.61
CA ALA A 46 18.89 8.62 8.02
C ALA A 46 19.55 7.28 8.41
N LYS A 47 19.57 6.29 7.50
CA LYS A 47 20.15 4.96 7.74
C LYS A 47 21.63 4.83 7.32
N GLY A 48 22.25 5.91 6.87
CA GLY A 48 23.67 5.92 6.50
C GLY A 48 23.95 6.39 5.08
N ALA A 49 25.02 5.86 4.49
CA ALA A 49 25.47 6.24 3.15
C ALA A 49 24.83 5.37 2.08
N MET A 50 24.59 5.96 0.90
CA MET A 50 24.06 5.31 -0.29
C MET A 50 22.74 4.58 0.01
N VAL A 51 21.65 5.33 0.13
CA VAL A 51 20.33 4.84 0.56
C VAL A 51 19.20 5.29 -0.36
N PHE A 52 18.17 4.45 -0.47
CA PHE A 52 16.82 4.88 -0.78
C PHE A 52 16.13 5.33 0.51
N GLU A 53 15.35 6.40 0.47
CA GLU A 53 14.61 6.90 1.63
C GLU A 53 13.19 7.31 1.23
N PRO A 54 12.17 6.59 1.72
CA PRO A 54 12.26 5.38 2.55
C PRO A 54 12.81 4.16 1.77
N ASP A 55 13.38 3.19 2.50
CA ASP A 55 13.85 1.92 1.95
C ASP A 55 12.84 0.76 2.09
N TYR A 56 11.83 0.94 2.94
CA TYR A 56 10.65 0.07 3.02
C TYR A 56 9.41 0.86 2.65
N ILE A 57 8.74 0.43 1.59
CA ILE A 57 7.58 1.11 1.02
C ILE A 57 6.37 0.17 1.09
N VAL A 58 5.23 0.68 1.56
CA VAL A 58 3.95 -0.02 1.52
C VAL A 58 3.04 0.73 0.57
N ALA A 59 2.53 0.04 -0.42
CA ALA A 59 1.66 0.59 -1.46
C ALA A 59 0.43 -0.30 -1.67
N ALA A 60 -0.64 0.27 -2.22
CA ALA A 60 -1.77 -0.46 -2.73
C ALA A 60 -1.58 -0.76 -4.23
N PRO A 61 -2.25 -1.80 -4.78
CA PRO A 61 -2.28 -2.00 -6.23
C PRO A 61 -2.80 -0.76 -6.95
N GLY A 62 -2.06 -0.31 -7.96
CA GLY A 62 -2.35 0.91 -8.71
C GLY A 62 -1.66 2.17 -8.22
N ASP A 63 -1.01 2.13 -7.06
CA ASP A 63 -0.17 3.24 -6.58
C ASP A 63 1.07 3.43 -7.46
N THR A 64 1.58 4.64 -7.42
CA THR A 64 2.75 5.07 -8.17
C THR A 64 3.92 5.33 -7.23
N ILE A 65 5.08 4.77 -7.56
CA ILE A 65 6.31 5.06 -6.84
C ILE A 65 7.16 6.01 -7.69
N ARG A 66 7.56 7.13 -7.12
CA ARG A 66 8.40 8.14 -7.77
C ARG A 66 9.78 8.17 -7.11
N PHE A 67 10.79 7.71 -7.85
CA PHE A 67 12.19 7.74 -7.43
C PHE A 67 12.84 9.05 -7.85
N VAL A 68 13.34 9.81 -6.88
CA VAL A 68 13.92 11.15 -7.10
C VAL A 68 15.42 11.12 -6.83
N PRO A 69 16.28 11.36 -7.83
CA PRO A 69 17.72 11.44 -7.66
C PRO A 69 18.12 12.77 -6.99
N THR A 70 17.94 12.84 -5.68
CA THR A 70 18.31 14.03 -4.89
C THR A 70 19.82 14.29 -4.96
N ASP A 71 20.59 13.21 -4.94
CA ASP A 71 22.03 13.24 -5.22
C ASP A 71 22.33 12.54 -6.56
N LYS A 72 23.48 12.89 -7.17
CA LYS A 72 23.94 12.29 -8.42
C LYS A 72 24.59 10.94 -8.22
N GLY A 73 24.62 10.12 -9.28
CA GLY A 73 25.28 8.82 -9.31
C GLY A 73 24.35 7.65 -8.99
N HIS A 74 23.03 7.88 -8.99
CA HIS A 74 22.03 6.88 -8.64
C HIS A 74 21.12 6.52 -9.80
N ASN A 75 20.62 5.29 -9.74
CA ASN A 75 19.51 4.77 -10.53
C ASN A 75 18.70 3.80 -9.67
N VAL A 76 17.56 3.36 -10.18
CA VAL A 76 16.78 2.27 -9.58
C VAL A 76 16.53 1.19 -10.62
N GLU A 77 16.70 -0.07 -10.23
CA GLU A 77 16.29 -1.23 -11.03
C GLU A 77 15.78 -2.36 -10.14
N THR A 78 14.84 -3.13 -10.65
CA THR A 78 14.35 -4.34 -9.99
C THR A 78 15.42 -5.42 -9.97
N ILE A 79 15.42 -6.23 -8.90
CA ILE A 79 16.31 -7.39 -8.76
C ILE A 79 15.61 -8.61 -9.35
N LYS A 80 16.33 -9.34 -10.21
CA LYS A 80 15.82 -10.58 -10.82
C LYS A 80 15.39 -11.59 -9.74
N GLY A 81 14.17 -12.10 -9.84
CA GLY A 81 13.58 -13.02 -8.87
C GLY A 81 12.93 -12.33 -7.66
N MET A 82 12.96 -11.00 -7.59
CA MET A 82 12.30 -10.20 -6.56
C MET A 82 11.20 -9.30 -7.13
N VAL A 83 10.49 -9.80 -8.12
CA VAL A 83 9.34 -9.15 -8.77
C VAL A 83 8.20 -10.16 -8.77
N PRO A 84 6.95 -9.77 -8.48
CA PRO A 84 5.80 -10.68 -8.54
C PRO A 84 5.63 -11.27 -9.95
N GLU A 85 5.01 -12.45 -10.01
CA GLU A 85 4.64 -13.04 -11.29
C GLU A 85 3.67 -12.12 -12.04
N GLY A 86 3.90 -11.96 -13.34
CA GLY A 86 3.11 -11.09 -14.20
C GLY A 86 3.45 -9.60 -14.12
N ALA A 87 4.30 -9.17 -13.19
CA ALA A 87 4.78 -7.80 -13.14
C ALA A 87 6.01 -7.61 -14.03
N GLU A 88 6.12 -6.43 -14.65
CA GLU A 88 7.27 -6.08 -15.45
C GLU A 88 8.45 -5.60 -14.60
N ALA A 89 9.65 -6.07 -14.95
CA ALA A 89 10.88 -5.53 -14.40
C ALA A 89 11.16 -4.14 -14.96
N PHE A 90 11.71 -3.25 -14.15
CA PHE A 90 12.02 -1.88 -14.57
C PHE A 90 13.44 -1.47 -14.23
N LYS A 91 13.93 -0.47 -14.95
CA LYS A 91 15.25 0.15 -14.72
C LYS A 91 15.22 1.60 -15.19
N SER A 92 15.63 2.50 -14.31
CA SER A 92 15.82 3.91 -14.68
C SER A 92 17.19 4.17 -15.31
N LYS A 93 17.32 5.29 -15.99
CA LYS A 93 18.63 5.87 -16.30
C LYS A 93 19.24 6.49 -15.03
N PHE A 94 20.54 6.79 -15.10
CA PHE A 94 21.23 7.47 -14.01
C PHE A 94 20.84 8.95 -13.94
N ASN A 95 20.64 9.43 -12.72
CA ASN A 95 20.35 10.84 -12.42
C ASN A 95 19.04 11.36 -13.04
N GLU A 96 18.15 10.47 -13.45
CA GLU A 96 16.83 10.84 -13.95
C GLU A 96 15.77 10.40 -12.94
N GLU A 97 14.76 11.25 -12.75
CA GLU A 97 13.56 10.88 -12.01
C GLU A 97 12.87 9.73 -12.73
N PHE A 98 12.36 8.77 -11.96
CA PHE A 98 11.71 7.60 -12.51
C PHE A 98 10.42 7.30 -11.77
N THR A 99 9.34 7.21 -12.50
CA THR A 99 8.00 6.93 -11.98
C THR A 99 7.52 5.60 -12.51
N VAL A 100 7.01 4.75 -11.63
CA VAL A 100 6.44 3.46 -11.99
C VAL A 100 5.15 3.22 -11.23
N ARG A 101 4.11 2.79 -11.94
CA ARG A 101 2.86 2.33 -11.35
C ARG A 101 2.95 0.83 -11.09
N LEU A 102 2.54 0.40 -9.91
CA LEU A 102 2.59 -1.01 -9.50
C LEU A 102 1.18 -1.56 -9.34
N ASP A 103 0.74 -2.36 -10.31
CA ASP A 103 -0.61 -2.94 -10.31
C ASP A 103 -0.65 -4.36 -9.71
N ALA A 104 0.44 -5.13 -9.81
CA ALA A 104 0.50 -6.49 -9.31
C ALA A 104 0.87 -6.53 -7.82
N GLU A 105 0.08 -7.26 -7.04
CA GLU A 105 0.37 -7.51 -5.63
C GLU A 105 1.62 -8.36 -5.45
N GLY A 106 2.41 -8.02 -4.45
CA GLY A 106 3.65 -8.73 -4.15
C GLY A 106 4.72 -7.84 -3.57
N VAL A 107 5.92 -8.39 -3.40
CA VAL A 107 7.10 -7.62 -3.04
C VAL A 107 7.98 -7.42 -4.26
N TYR A 108 8.49 -6.19 -4.39
CA TYR A 108 9.45 -5.78 -5.40
C TYR A 108 10.74 -5.39 -4.69
N GLY A 109 11.82 -6.13 -4.93
CA GLY A 109 13.15 -5.75 -4.48
C GLY A 109 13.84 -4.90 -5.55
N VAL A 110 14.31 -3.73 -5.13
CA VAL A 110 15.03 -2.80 -6.02
C VAL A 110 16.41 -2.48 -5.48
N LYS A 111 17.31 -2.08 -6.38
CA LYS A 111 18.68 -1.69 -6.07
C LYS A 111 19.11 -0.46 -6.86
N CYS A 112 20.11 0.24 -6.36
CA CYS A 112 20.95 1.14 -7.15
C CYS A 112 22.13 0.34 -7.70
N THR A 113 22.30 0.32 -9.01
CA THR A 113 23.30 -0.56 -9.66
C THR A 113 24.73 -0.40 -9.10
N PRO A 114 25.32 0.82 -9.03
CA PRO A 114 26.69 0.98 -8.54
C PRO A 114 26.83 0.81 -7.02
N HIS A 115 25.76 1.02 -6.26
CA HIS A 115 25.83 1.02 -4.79
C HIS A 115 25.16 -0.20 -4.15
N TYR A 116 24.82 -1.22 -4.95
CA TYR A 116 24.12 -2.42 -4.48
C TYR A 116 24.86 -3.14 -3.34
N ALA A 117 26.15 -3.40 -3.52
CA ALA A 117 26.96 -4.07 -2.48
C ALA A 117 27.13 -3.21 -1.21
N MET A 118 26.94 -1.89 -1.33
CA MET A 118 26.94 -0.95 -0.21
C MET A 118 25.62 -0.93 0.57
N GLY A 119 24.60 -1.64 0.08
CA GLY A 119 23.29 -1.74 0.72
C GLY A 119 22.27 -0.71 0.23
N MET A 120 22.51 -0.07 -0.93
CA MET A 120 21.49 0.81 -1.53
C MET A 120 20.43 -0.01 -2.22
N VAL A 121 19.48 -0.47 -1.44
CA VAL A 121 18.36 -1.31 -1.82
C VAL A 121 17.07 -0.83 -1.15
N ALA A 122 15.93 -1.20 -1.71
CA ALA A 122 14.62 -0.99 -1.09
C ALA A 122 13.70 -2.18 -1.37
N LEU A 123 12.71 -2.36 -0.50
CA LEU A 123 11.65 -3.34 -0.64
C LEU A 123 10.30 -2.63 -0.70
N ILE A 124 9.56 -2.87 -1.77
CA ILE A 124 8.21 -2.32 -1.95
C ILE A 124 7.23 -3.47 -1.75
N LYS A 125 6.34 -3.34 -0.77
CA LYS A 125 5.22 -4.25 -0.54
C LYS A 125 3.97 -3.65 -1.17
N VAL A 126 3.37 -4.36 -2.12
CA VAL A 126 2.12 -3.96 -2.78
C VAL A 126 1.02 -4.92 -2.37
N GLY A 127 -0.02 -4.43 -1.73
CA GLY A 127 -1.15 -5.23 -1.28
C GLY A 127 -0.76 -6.41 -0.42
N GLU A 128 -1.35 -7.59 -0.68
CA GLU A 128 -1.06 -8.84 0.03
C GLU A 128 -0.07 -9.71 -0.78
N PRO A 129 1.22 -9.71 -0.41
CA PRO A 129 2.26 -10.30 -1.24
C PRO A 129 2.28 -11.83 -1.17
N GLY A 130 2.16 -12.50 -2.32
CA GLY A 130 2.29 -13.95 -2.47
C GLY A 130 3.72 -14.44 -2.72
N ASN A 131 4.68 -13.54 -3.04
CA ASN A 131 6.04 -13.91 -3.47
C ASN A 131 7.13 -13.63 -2.43
N VAL A 132 6.77 -13.35 -1.18
CA VAL A 132 7.74 -12.97 -0.11
C VAL A 132 8.82 -14.03 0.06
N GLU A 133 8.43 -15.29 0.17
CA GLU A 133 9.36 -16.41 0.40
C GLU A 133 10.34 -16.58 -0.77
N ALA A 134 9.83 -16.54 -2.01
CA ALA A 134 10.65 -16.63 -3.21
C ALA A 134 11.63 -15.45 -3.34
N ALA A 135 11.17 -14.23 -3.07
CA ALA A 135 12.00 -13.04 -3.11
C ALA A 135 13.08 -13.05 -2.01
N GLN A 136 12.75 -13.53 -0.81
CA GLN A 136 13.68 -13.66 0.30
C GLN A 136 14.78 -14.72 0.03
N ALA A 137 14.48 -15.74 -0.78
CA ALA A 137 15.44 -16.77 -1.16
C ALA A 137 16.50 -16.28 -2.17
N VAL A 138 16.29 -15.11 -2.79
CA VAL A 138 17.24 -14.53 -3.74
C VAL A 138 18.53 -14.11 -3.03
N LYS A 139 19.66 -14.66 -3.46
CA LYS A 139 20.96 -14.35 -2.85
C LYS A 139 21.34 -12.89 -3.09
N GLN A 140 21.70 -12.21 -2.02
CA GLN A 140 22.11 -10.82 -2.02
C GLN A 140 23.63 -10.71 -1.78
N SER A 141 24.26 -9.64 -2.31
CA SER A 141 25.69 -9.39 -2.14
C SER A 141 25.96 -8.27 -1.13
N GLY A 142 27.12 -8.37 -0.46
CA GLY A 142 27.61 -7.32 0.44
C GLY A 142 26.59 -6.96 1.54
N LYS A 143 26.50 -5.67 1.83
CA LYS A 143 25.60 -5.11 2.85
C LYS A 143 24.11 -5.25 2.45
N ALA A 144 23.80 -5.38 1.15
CA ALA A 144 22.42 -5.57 0.69
C ALA A 144 21.75 -6.78 1.36
N ARG A 145 22.49 -7.83 1.67
CA ARG A 145 21.99 -9.01 2.39
C ARG A 145 21.43 -8.65 3.77
N THR A 146 22.15 -7.84 4.54
CA THR A 146 21.71 -7.42 5.87
C THR A 146 20.51 -6.48 5.77
N VAL A 147 20.55 -5.51 4.84
CA VAL A 147 19.45 -4.57 4.64
C VAL A 147 18.17 -5.31 4.23
N PHE A 148 18.23 -6.22 3.25
CA PHE A 148 17.03 -6.99 2.87
C PHE A 148 16.52 -7.89 3.99
N ALA A 149 17.37 -8.46 4.84
CA ALA A 149 16.91 -9.24 5.99
C ALA A 149 16.06 -8.39 6.95
N GLU A 150 16.45 -7.13 7.18
CA GLU A 150 15.69 -6.18 7.97
C GLU A 150 14.37 -5.79 7.29
N LEU A 151 14.40 -5.50 5.98
CA LEU A 151 13.22 -5.10 5.21
C LEU A 151 12.18 -6.22 5.11
N PHE A 152 12.61 -7.46 4.90
CA PHE A 152 11.71 -8.62 4.91
C PHE A 152 11.13 -8.87 6.31
N GLY A 153 11.89 -8.60 7.38
CA GLY A 153 11.38 -8.63 8.75
C GLY A 153 10.19 -7.67 8.92
N GLN A 154 10.27 -6.47 8.38
CA GLN A 154 9.18 -5.49 8.39
C GLN A 154 7.98 -5.99 7.56
N ALA A 155 8.22 -6.56 6.37
CA ALA A 155 7.16 -7.05 5.49
C ALA A 155 6.34 -8.19 6.12
N VAL A 156 6.95 -9.02 6.95
CA VAL A 156 6.28 -10.13 7.65
C VAL A 156 5.56 -9.64 8.91
N ALA A 157 6.12 -8.65 9.61
CA ALA A 157 5.53 -8.09 10.83
C ALA A 157 4.28 -7.22 10.57
N ALA A 158 4.15 -6.67 9.37
CA ALA A 158 3.05 -5.80 8.95
C ALA A 158 1.84 -6.61 8.41
N LYS A 159 1.42 -7.65 9.16
CA LYS A 159 0.20 -8.43 8.89
C LYS A 159 -0.95 -7.92 9.73
#